data_1227aebb0af53c621ed5b060c911b120
#
_entry.id   1227aebb0af53c621ed5b060c911b120
#
_cell.length_a   1.000
_cell.length_b   1.000
_cell.length_c   1.000
_cell.angle_alpha   90.00
_cell.angle_beta   90.00
_cell.angle_gamma   90.00
#
_symmetry.space_group_name_H-M   'P 1'
#
loop_
_entity.id
_entity.type
_entity.pdbx_description
1 polymer ?
#
loop_
_entity_poly.entity_id
_entity_poly.type
_entity_poly.pdbx_seq_one_letter_code
_entity_poly.pdbx_strand_id
1 'polypeptide(L)'
;MAAGKKLGGWLIVLILAAICVLWGVKTNNRMVAAEESVSKAWGNVENAYQRRADLIPNLVETVKGVADYEKSTLEAVIEARAKATQTTIDASELTEENMAAFQAAQDNLSQSLGRLLVAVERYPELKATESFKEPWPGATGC
;
A
#
# COMPACT_ATOMS: atom_id res chain seq x y z
N MET A 1 23.82 51.01 40.61
CA MET A 1 22.81 50.90 39.50
C MET A 1 23.23 49.99 38.34
N ALA A 2 24.26 49.16 38.43
CA ALA A 2 24.72 48.30 37.30
C ALA A 2 24.21 46.85 37.32
N ALA A 3 23.63 46.38 38.45
CA ALA A 3 23.14 45.02 38.60
C ALA A 3 21.82 44.72 37.80
N GLY A 4 20.95 45.71 37.67
CA GLY A 4 19.65 45.53 36.98
C GLY A 4 19.75 45.32 35.48
N LYS A 5 20.78 45.88 34.83
CA LYS A 5 20.97 45.70 33.38
C LYS A 5 21.48 44.31 33.01
N LYS A 6 22.23 43.64 33.85
CA LYS A 6 22.74 42.29 33.66
C LYS A 6 21.63 41.23 33.88
N LEU A 7 20.72 41.46 34.86
CA LEU A 7 19.57 40.59 35.08
C LEU A 7 18.57 40.62 33.87
N GLY A 8 18.34 41.81 33.27
CA GLY A 8 17.47 41.94 32.12
C GLY A 8 17.98 41.19 30.88
N GLY A 9 19.32 41.25 30.64
CA GLY A 9 19.92 40.50 29.54
C GLY A 9 19.80 38.98 29.69
N TRP A 10 19.95 38.47 30.92
CA TRP A 10 19.81 37.03 31.18
C TRP A 10 18.38 36.53 31.05
N LEU A 11 17.40 37.34 31.44
CA LEU A 11 15.99 37.03 31.26
C LEU A 11 15.63 36.94 29.79
N ILE A 12 16.15 37.81 28.93
CA ILE A 12 15.91 37.76 27.47
C ILE A 12 16.47 36.45 26.87
N VAL A 13 17.66 36.04 27.28
CA VAL A 13 18.29 34.80 26.82
C VAL A 13 17.44 33.58 27.24
N LEU A 14 16.95 33.57 28.51
CA LEU A 14 16.07 32.50 28.98
C LEU A 14 14.75 32.42 28.20
N ILE A 15 14.16 33.57 27.89
CA ILE A 15 12.92 33.62 27.09
C ILE A 15 13.17 33.10 25.68
N LEU A 16 14.26 33.51 25.01
CA LEU A 16 14.64 33.01 23.71
C LEU A 16 14.91 31.51 23.71
N ALA A 17 15.62 31.01 24.74
CA ALA A 17 15.86 29.59 24.90
C ALA A 17 14.54 28.81 25.08
N ALA A 18 13.61 29.31 25.89
CA ALA A 18 12.29 28.70 26.07
C ALA A 18 11.48 28.67 24.76
N ILE A 19 11.52 29.76 23.98
CA ILE A 19 10.86 29.82 22.67
C ILE A 19 11.46 28.78 21.70
N CYS A 20 12.78 28.66 21.66
CA CYS A 20 13.46 27.67 20.81
C CYS A 20 13.09 26.23 21.21
N VAL A 21 13.02 25.93 22.51
CA VAL A 21 12.61 24.61 22.99
C VAL A 21 11.16 24.31 22.61
N LEU A 22 10.24 25.25 22.84
CA LEU A 22 8.83 25.09 22.49
C LEU A 22 8.64 24.90 20.97
N TRP A 23 9.39 25.64 20.16
CA TRP A 23 9.38 25.52 18.71
C TRP A 23 9.93 24.16 18.26
N GLY A 24 11.03 23.70 18.86
CA GLY A 24 11.62 22.38 18.61
C GLY A 24 10.64 21.24 18.94
N VAL A 25 9.99 21.28 20.10
CA VAL A 25 9.00 20.28 20.52
C VAL A 25 7.80 20.28 19.55
N LYS A 26 7.30 21.46 19.19
CA LYS A 26 6.17 21.56 18.24
C LYS A 26 6.53 20.99 16.86
N THR A 27 7.73 21.25 16.37
CA THR A 27 8.21 20.73 15.08
C THR A 27 8.36 19.22 15.14
N ASN A 28 8.96 18.69 16.21
CA ASN A 28 9.12 17.26 16.41
C ASN A 28 7.76 16.54 16.44
N ASN A 29 6.79 17.06 17.19
CA ASN A 29 5.44 16.48 17.25
C ASN A 29 4.74 16.48 15.89
N ARG A 30 4.95 17.49 15.05
CA ARG A 30 4.41 17.51 13.67
C ARG A 30 5.05 16.46 12.79
N MET A 31 6.36 16.23 12.91
CA MET A 31 7.06 15.19 12.16
C MET A 31 6.55 13.79 12.54
N VAL A 32 6.44 13.51 13.83
CA VAL A 32 5.90 12.22 14.33
C VAL A 32 4.45 12.01 13.86
N ALA A 33 3.60 13.04 13.91
CA ALA A 33 2.23 12.93 13.43
C ALA A 33 2.14 12.70 11.92
N ALA A 34 3.04 13.30 11.13
CA ALA A 34 3.12 13.08 9.70
C ALA A 34 3.57 11.64 9.39
N GLU A 35 4.58 11.13 10.08
CA GLU A 35 5.06 9.75 9.95
C GLU A 35 3.96 8.75 10.30
N GLU A 36 3.22 8.96 11.38
CA GLU A 36 2.09 8.12 11.76
C GLU A 36 0.97 8.14 10.71
N SER A 37 0.69 9.28 10.10
CA SER A 37 -0.32 9.40 9.03
C SER A 37 0.10 8.66 7.76
N VAL A 38 1.37 8.71 7.38
CA VAL A 38 1.94 7.95 6.26
C VAL A 38 1.85 6.45 6.55
N SER A 39 2.26 6.02 7.74
CA SER A 39 2.18 4.61 8.15
C SER A 39 0.76 4.06 8.11
N LYS A 40 -0.22 4.82 8.60
CA LYS A 40 -1.65 4.45 8.52
C LYS A 40 -2.14 4.37 7.07
N ALA A 41 -1.79 5.35 6.25
CA ALA A 41 -2.18 5.36 4.84
C ALA A 41 -1.56 4.16 4.09
N TRP A 42 -0.30 3.85 4.36
CA TRP A 42 0.38 2.71 3.78
C TRP A 42 -0.26 1.39 4.22
N GLY A 43 -0.57 1.22 5.51
CA GLY A 43 -1.27 0.03 6.00
C GLY A 43 -2.63 -0.21 5.31
N ASN A 44 -3.36 0.84 4.98
CA ASN A 44 -4.60 0.71 4.20
C ASN A 44 -4.34 0.22 2.77
N VAL A 45 -3.28 0.72 2.13
CA VAL A 45 -2.85 0.29 0.80
C VAL A 45 -2.44 -1.17 0.83
N GLU A 46 -1.58 -1.56 1.75
CA GLU A 46 -1.11 -2.92 1.92
C GLU A 46 -2.27 -3.91 2.17
N ASN A 47 -3.19 -3.57 3.06
CA ASN A 47 -4.38 -4.39 3.32
C ASN A 47 -5.24 -4.59 2.07
N ALA A 48 -5.40 -3.55 1.23
CA ALA A 48 -6.16 -3.66 -0.02
C ALA A 48 -5.48 -4.63 -1.02
N TYR A 49 -4.16 -4.56 -1.15
CA TYR A 49 -3.40 -5.46 -2.01
C TYR A 49 -3.33 -6.89 -1.46
N GLN A 50 -3.17 -7.05 -0.15
CA GLN A 50 -3.22 -8.34 0.52
C GLN A 50 -4.57 -9.04 0.25
N ARG A 51 -5.68 -8.34 0.51
CA ARG A 51 -7.02 -8.86 0.24
C ARG A 51 -7.19 -9.29 -1.22
N ARG A 52 -6.67 -8.51 -2.16
CA ARG A 52 -6.68 -8.87 -3.58
C ARG A 52 -5.89 -10.16 -3.84
N ALA A 53 -4.70 -10.30 -3.26
CA ALA A 53 -3.86 -11.49 -3.40
C ALA A 53 -4.52 -12.74 -2.80
N ASP A 54 -5.27 -12.60 -1.71
CA ASP A 54 -5.96 -13.70 -1.02
C ASP A 54 -7.18 -14.23 -1.80
N LEU A 55 -7.79 -13.41 -2.65
CA LEU A 55 -8.90 -13.84 -3.51
C LEU A 55 -8.45 -14.63 -4.74
N ILE A 56 -7.19 -14.50 -5.16
CA ILE A 56 -6.68 -15.12 -6.38
C ILE A 56 -6.72 -16.66 -6.34
N PRO A 57 -6.35 -17.36 -5.24
CA PRO A 57 -6.43 -18.81 -5.20
C PRO A 57 -7.83 -19.35 -5.46
N ASN A 58 -8.86 -18.73 -4.88
CA ASN A 58 -10.25 -19.12 -5.08
C ASN A 58 -10.67 -18.93 -6.54
N LEU A 59 -10.24 -17.83 -7.16
CA LEU A 59 -10.47 -17.56 -8.57
C LEU A 59 -9.81 -18.61 -9.46
N VAL A 60 -8.54 -18.93 -9.20
CA VAL A 60 -7.78 -19.95 -9.94
C VAL A 60 -8.43 -21.33 -9.83
N GLU A 61 -8.86 -21.74 -8.64
CA GLU A 61 -9.53 -23.03 -8.44
C GLU A 61 -10.87 -23.09 -9.18
N THR A 62 -11.63 -22.01 -9.18
CA THR A 62 -12.90 -21.91 -9.93
C THR A 62 -12.67 -22.08 -11.43
N VAL A 63 -11.62 -21.47 -11.97
CA VAL A 63 -11.30 -21.54 -13.40
C VAL A 63 -10.71 -22.88 -13.79
N LYS A 64 -9.91 -23.52 -12.95
CA LYS A 64 -9.40 -24.90 -13.16
C LYS A 64 -10.50 -25.94 -13.34
N GLY A 65 -11.65 -25.72 -12.73
CA GLY A 65 -12.80 -26.64 -12.84
C GLY A 65 -13.42 -26.69 -14.24
N VAL A 66 -13.04 -25.79 -15.14
CA VAL A 66 -13.50 -25.75 -16.54
C VAL A 66 -12.45 -26.40 -17.45
N ALA A 67 -12.80 -27.50 -18.06
CA ALA A 67 -11.91 -28.53 -18.62
C ALA A 67 -10.97 -28.12 -19.77
N ASP A 68 -11.11 -26.93 -20.38
CA ASP A 68 -10.35 -26.50 -21.57
C ASP A 68 -9.55 -25.20 -21.36
N TYR A 69 -9.15 -24.92 -20.11
CA TYR A 69 -8.48 -23.65 -19.80
C TYR A 69 -6.97 -23.69 -20.10
N GLU A 70 -6.46 -22.62 -20.70
CA GLU A 70 -5.04 -22.48 -21.02
C GLU A 70 -4.19 -22.48 -19.73
N LYS A 71 -3.49 -23.59 -19.47
CA LYS A 71 -2.65 -23.79 -18.31
C LYS A 71 -1.63 -22.65 -18.10
N SER A 72 -1.10 -22.13 -19.21
CA SER A 72 -0.12 -21.01 -19.21
C SER A 72 -0.66 -19.71 -18.59
N THR A 73 -1.95 -19.40 -18.81
CA THR A 73 -2.58 -18.20 -18.24
C THR A 73 -2.76 -18.34 -16.72
N LEU A 74 -3.12 -19.52 -16.23
CA LEU A 74 -3.22 -19.79 -14.79
C LEU A 74 -1.85 -19.75 -14.11
N GLU A 75 -0.84 -20.36 -14.71
CA GLU A 75 0.53 -20.34 -14.20
C GLU A 75 1.06 -18.90 -14.11
N ALA A 76 0.82 -18.07 -15.12
CA ALA A 76 1.20 -16.66 -15.12
C ALA A 76 0.55 -15.86 -13.97
N VAL A 77 -0.71 -16.15 -13.65
CA VAL A 77 -1.40 -15.50 -12.51
C VAL A 77 -0.80 -15.95 -11.17
N ILE A 78 -0.54 -17.24 -11.01
CA ILE A 78 0.06 -17.79 -9.79
C ILE A 78 1.46 -17.22 -9.56
N GLU A 79 2.28 -17.15 -10.61
CA GLU A 79 3.62 -16.57 -10.54
C GLU A 79 3.58 -15.07 -10.22
N ALA A 80 2.73 -14.31 -10.91
CA ALA A 80 2.57 -12.89 -10.66
C ALA A 80 2.08 -12.60 -9.23
N ARG A 81 1.15 -13.44 -8.70
CA ARG A 81 0.73 -13.38 -7.30
C ARG A 81 1.89 -13.61 -6.34
N ALA A 82 2.66 -14.69 -6.55
CA ALA A 82 3.80 -15.00 -5.70
C ALA A 82 4.80 -13.83 -5.66
N LYS A 83 5.09 -13.22 -6.81
CA LYS A 83 5.98 -12.06 -6.91
C LYS A 83 5.39 -10.83 -6.20
N ALA A 84 4.11 -10.55 -6.39
CA ALA A 84 3.44 -9.42 -5.75
C ALA A 84 3.38 -9.55 -4.22
N THR A 85 3.21 -10.77 -3.69
CA THR A 85 3.21 -11.04 -2.24
C THR A 85 4.60 -11.09 -1.62
N GLN A 86 5.64 -11.34 -2.41
CA GLN A 86 7.04 -11.26 -1.95
C GLN A 86 7.58 -9.83 -1.93
N THR A 87 7.01 -8.95 -2.74
CA THR A 87 7.41 -7.53 -2.81
C THR A 87 6.57 -6.74 -1.79
N THR A 88 6.83 -6.96 -0.50
CA THR A 88 6.26 -6.15 0.60
C THR A 88 7.23 -5.04 0.96
N ILE A 89 6.70 -3.88 1.37
CA ILE A 89 7.50 -2.72 1.80
C ILE A 89 7.01 -2.32 3.19
N ASP A 90 7.94 -2.17 4.12
CA ASP A 90 7.64 -1.57 5.41
C ASP A 90 7.41 -0.05 5.27
N ALA A 91 6.53 0.51 6.09
CA ALA A 91 6.25 1.95 6.07
C ALA A 91 7.49 2.82 6.31
N SER A 92 8.49 2.28 7.00
CA SER A 92 9.79 2.93 7.25
C SER A 92 10.75 2.87 6.04
N GLU A 93 10.47 2.01 5.06
CA GLU A 93 11.30 1.78 3.88
C GLU A 93 10.65 2.28 2.58
N LEU A 94 9.72 3.23 2.68
CA LEU A 94 9.04 3.85 1.54
C LEU A 94 10.01 4.77 0.77
N THR A 95 10.90 4.15 -0.01
CA THR A 95 11.77 4.83 -0.96
C THR A 95 11.16 4.83 -2.35
N GLU A 96 11.59 5.75 -3.22
CA GLU A 96 11.13 5.81 -4.61
C GLU A 96 11.41 4.49 -5.36
N GLU A 97 12.57 3.87 -5.10
CA GLU A 97 12.98 2.60 -5.71
C GLU A 97 12.08 1.44 -5.24
N ASN A 98 11.85 1.33 -3.93
CA ASN A 98 10.99 0.28 -3.36
C ASN A 98 9.54 0.43 -3.84
N MET A 99 9.04 1.66 -3.90
CA MET A 99 7.70 1.96 -4.43
C MET A 99 7.58 1.58 -5.91
N ALA A 100 8.60 1.88 -6.73
CA ALA A 100 8.60 1.50 -8.14
C ALA A 100 8.60 -0.03 -8.31
N ALA A 101 9.39 -0.77 -7.52
CA ALA A 101 9.42 -2.22 -7.53
C ALA A 101 8.08 -2.83 -7.12
N PHE A 102 7.47 -2.30 -6.05
CA PHE A 102 6.13 -2.71 -5.59
C PHE A 102 5.08 -2.47 -6.67
N GLN A 103 5.05 -1.28 -7.26
CA GLN A 103 4.10 -0.93 -8.31
C GLN A 103 4.26 -1.82 -9.55
N ALA A 104 5.49 -2.08 -9.98
CA ALA A 104 5.76 -2.98 -11.11
C ALA A 104 5.26 -4.41 -10.85
N ALA A 105 5.40 -4.93 -9.63
CA ALA A 105 4.89 -6.24 -9.24
C ALA A 105 3.34 -6.27 -9.24
N GLN A 106 2.69 -5.22 -8.75
CA GLN A 106 1.23 -5.10 -8.75
C GLN A 106 0.65 -4.89 -10.15
N ASP A 107 1.34 -4.17 -11.02
CA ASP A 107 0.95 -3.98 -12.41
C ASP A 107 1.04 -5.31 -13.20
N ASN A 108 2.09 -6.09 -12.98
CA ASN A 108 2.22 -7.42 -13.58
C ASN A 108 1.08 -8.35 -13.15
N LEU A 109 0.74 -8.34 -11.86
CA LEU A 109 -0.41 -9.09 -11.35
C LEU A 109 -1.72 -8.62 -12.00
N SER A 110 -1.92 -7.31 -12.15
CA SER A 110 -3.09 -6.72 -12.79
C SER A 110 -3.22 -7.14 -14.24
N GLN A 111 -2.13 -7.16 -15.00
CA GLN A 111 -2.11 -7.61 -16.39
C GLN A 111 -2.43 -9.10 -16.51
N SER A 112 -1.85 -9.94 -15.64
CA SER A 112 -2.10 -11.37 -15.64
C SER A 112 -3.56 -11.69 -15.32
N LEU A 113 -4.16 -10.98 -14.35
CA LEU A 113 -5.58 -11.09 -14.03
C LEU A 113 -6.47 -10.58 -15.17
N GLY A 114 -6.08 -9.51 -15.84
CA GLY A 114 -6.80 -9.00 -17.01
C GLY A 114 -6.90 -10.05 -18.13
N ARG A 115 -5.81 -10.77 -18.42
CA ARG A 115 -5.80 -11.89 -19.37
C ARG A 115 -6.74 -13.02 -18.93
N LEU A 116 -6.72 -13.35 -17.64
CA LEU A 116 -7.60 -14.36 -17.06
C LEU A 116 -9.07 -13.97 -17.22
N LEU A 117 -9.43 -12.72 -16.94
CA LEU A 117 -10.81 -12.22 -17.07
C LEU A 117 -11.30 -12.25 -18.51
N VAL A 118 -10.47 -11.84 -19.47
CA VAL A 118 -10.81 -11.93 -20.91
C VAL A 118 -11.07 -13.37 -21.33
N ALA A 119 -10.29 -14.31 -20.80
CA ALA A 119 -10.51 -15.72 -21.10
C ALA A 119 -11.82 -16.23 -20.44
N VAL A 120 -12.12 -15.81 -19.21
CA VAL A 120 -13.39 -16.14 -18.51
C VAL A 120 -14.61 -15.58 -19.23
N GLU A 121 -14.50 -14.46 -19.96
CA GLU A 121 -15.60 -13.91 -20.75
C GLU A 121 -16.13 -14.88 -21.83
N ARG A 122 -15.32 -15.82 -22.26
CA ARG A 122 -15.71 -16.88 -23.22
C ARG A 122 -16.52 -17.99 -22.55
N TYR A 123 -16.57 -18.04 -21.21
CA TYR A 123 -17.23 -19.07 -20.43
C TYR A 123 -18.29 -18.45 -19.49
N PRO A 124 -19.52 -18.17 -20.00
CA PRO A 124 -20.56 -17.49 -19.24
C PRO A 124 -20.98 -18.25 -17.97
N GLU A 125 -20.77 -19.56 -17.93
CA GLU A 125 -21.05 -20.44 -16.79
C GLU A 125 -20.20 -20.07 -15.56
N LEU A 126 -18.96 -19.60 -15.76
CA LEU A 126 -18.07 -19.16 -14.69
C LEU A 126 -18.55 -17.86 -14.02
N LYS A 127 -19.19 -16.96 -14.78
CA LYS A 127 -19.75 -15.71 -14.24
C LYS A 127 -20.89 -15.94 -13.25
N ALA A 128 -21.53 -17.10 -13.29
CA ALA A 128 -22.61 -17.47 -12.38
C ALA A 128 -22.12 -17.96 -11.02
N THR A 129 -20.83 -18.25 -10.90
CA THR A 129 -20.21 -18.76 -9.68
C THR A 129 -20.07 -17.63 -8.63
N GLU A 130 -20.30 -17.95 -7.37
CA GLU A 130 -20.32 -17.01 -6.24
C GLU A 130 -18.99 -16.25 -6.08
N SER A 131 -17.86 -16.90 -6.43
CA SER A 131 -16.51 -16.31 -6.43
C SER A 131 -16.33 -15.12 -7.39
N PHE A 132 -17.20 -15.01 -8.43
CA PHE A 132 -17.23 -13.86 -9.35
C PHE A 132 -18.25 -12.80 -8.95
N LYS A 133 -19.16 -13.09 -8.03
CA LYS A 133 -20.17 -12.14 -7.55
C LYS A 133 -19.65 -11.20 -6.46
N GLU A 134 -18.59 -11.58 -5.75
CA GLU A 134 -17.93 -10.65 -4.85
C GLU A 134 -17.24 -9.55 -5.67
N PRO A 135 -17.49 -8.26 -5.33
CA PRO A 135 -16.93 -7.16 -6.10
C PRO A 135 -15.41 -7.20 -6.04
N TRP A 136 -14.81 -7.57 -7.16
CA TRP A 136 -13.38 -7.52 -7.36
C TRP A 136 -12.90 -6.06 -7.19
N PRO A 137 -11.98 -5.75 -6.28
CA PRO A 137 -11.57 -4.36 -6.00
C PRO A 137 -10.83 -3.66 -7.14
N GLY A 138 -10.87 -4.18 -8.35
CA GLY A 138 -10.34 -3.57 -9.56
C GLY A 138 -11.33 -3.53 -10.73
N ALA A 139 -12.57 -4.04 -10.56
CA ALA A 139 -13.58 -4.02 -11.61
C ALA A 139 -14.41 -2.74 -11.65
N THR A 140 -14.39 -1.94 -10.60
CA THR A 140 -14.88 -0.55 -10.61
C THR A 140 -13.68 0.33 -10.92
N GLY A 141 -13.41 0.47 -12.19
CA GLY A 141 -12.44 1.41 -12.72
C GLY A 141 -12.72 2.82 -12.22
N CYS A 142 -11.65 3.54 -11.96
CA CYS A 142 -11.59 4.99 -11.76
C CYS A 142 -12.35 5.73 -12.85
#